data_02e9b99f88a264358be6386f8144cd13
#
_entry.id   02e9b99f88a264358be6386f8144cd13
#
_cell.length_a   1.000
_cell.length_b   1.000
_cell.length_c   1.000
_cell.angle_alpha   90.00
_cell.angle_beta   90.00
_cell.angle_gamma   90.00
#
_symmetry.space_group_name_H-M   'P 1'
#
loop_
_entity.id
_entity.type
_entity.pdbx_description
1 polymer ?
#
loop_
_entity_poly.entity_id
_entity_poly.type
_entity_poly.pdbx_seq_one_letter_code
_entity_poly.pdbx_strand_id
1 'polypeptide(L)'
;MEGLDFIAIDFETANNKRASVCEAGICIVRNGKIAEKQSWLIRPEGNDYSYWYIRIHGIRPADTAHAPVFPEIWTKIARHLKDCPALVAHNAAFDMSCIRHSLQLYGIPVPEINYYCSLRAARRLYDFECNRLDYLCQQFDIPYGHHHRAGDDAEMCARLFLREIKDAGWCSLEEMTFCGGKL
;
A
#
# COMPACT_ATOMS: atom_id res chain seq x y z
N MET A 1 11.87 17.48 -6.03
CA MET A 1 10.45 17.27 -6.43
C MET A 1 9.58 17.93 -5.36
N GLU A 2 9.55 19.25 -5.37
CA GLU A 2 8.80 20.06 -4.43
C GLU A 2 7.30 19.84 -4.68
N GLY A 3 6.50 19.66 -3.60
CA GLY A 3 5.05 19.42 -3.71
C GLY A 3 4.64 17.99 -4.09
N LEU A 4 5.57 17.04 -4.20
CA LEU A 4 5.25 15.64 -4.45
C LEU A 4 4.99 14.91 -3.14
N ASP A 5 3.72 14.86 -2.73
CA ASP A 5 3.27 14.30 -1.48
C ASP A 5 2.27 13.16 -1.73
N PHE A 6 2.55 11.99 -1.15
CA PHE A 6 1.66 10.82 -1.22
C PHE A 6 1.92 9.85 -0.06
N ILE A 7 1.01 8.93 0.15
CA ILE A 7 1.17 7.82 1.06
C ILE A 7 1.21 6.52 0.26
N ALA A 8 2.34 5.84 0.26
CA ALA A 8 2.38 4.46 -0.22
C ALA A 8 1.77 3.55 0.85
N ILE A 9 0.94 2.60 0.41
CA ILE A 9 0.19 1.71 1.30
C ILE A 9 0.26 0.27 0.78
N ASP A 10 0.29 -0.67 1.72
CA ASP A 10 0.23 -2.09 1.43
C ASP A 10 -0.55 -2.82 2.53
N PHE A 11 -1.23 -3.91 2.19
CA PHE A 11 -2.01 -4.73 3.12
C PHE A 11 -1.70 -6.21 2.97
N GLU A 12 -1.58 -6.89 4.12
CA GLU A 12 -1.66 -8.34 4.18
C GLU A 12 -3.07 -8.77 4.62
N THR A 13 -3.55 -9.88 4.04
CA THR A 13 -4.87 -10.44 4.36
C THR A 13 -4.78 -11.83 4.95
N ALA A 14 -5.62 -12.13 5.94
CA ALA A 14 -5.66 -13.43 6.63
C ALA A 14 -6.17 -14.58 5.72
N ASN A 15 -7.02 -14.25 4.74
CA ASN A 15 -7.62 -15.19 3.81
C ASN A 15 -8.04 -14.48 2.50
N ASN A 16 -8.83 -15.14 1.65
CA ASN A 16 -9.25 -14.62 0.35
C ASN A 16 -10.29 -13.47 0.41
N LYS A 17 -10.83 -13.15 1.58
CA LYS A 17 -11.75 -12.02 1.75
C LYS A 17 -10.95 -10.73 1.82
N ARG A 18 -11.30 -9.73 1.03
CA ARG A 18 -10.63 -8.42 1.02
C ARG A 18 -10.70 -7.68 2.36
N ALA A 19 -11.76 -7.89 3.12
CA ALA A 19 -11.93 -7.31 4.46
C ALA A 19 -11.15 -8.05 5.56
N SER A 20 -10.44 -9.16 5.24
CA SER A 20 -9.66 -9.91 6.23
C SER A 20 -8.25 -9.34 6.45
N VAL A 21 -8.11 -8.02 6.38
CA VAL A 21 -6.83 -7.34 6.57
C VAL A 21 -6.23 -7.70 7.92
N CYS A 22 -4.97 -8.20 7.93
CA CYS A 22 -4.25 -8.61 9.13
C CYS A 22 -2.97 -7.80 9.40
N GLU A 23 -2.47 -7.09 8.43
CA GLU A 23 -1.42 -6.08 8.59
C GLU A 23 -1.70 -4.92 7.63
N ALA A 24 -1.37 -3.70 8.07
CA ALA A 24 -1.34 -2.50 7.23
C ALA A 24 0.02 -1.84 7.36
N GLY A 25 0.60 -1.42 6.24
CA GLY A 25 1.82 -0.64 6.17
C GLY A 25 1.60 0.65 5.41
N ILE A 26 2.22 1.73 5.86
CA ILE A 26 2.28 2.99 5.12
C ILE A 26 3.70 3.53 5.08
N CYS A 27 4.02 4.21 3.98
CA CYS A 27 5.22 5.00 3.83
C CYS A 27 4.82 6.39 3.32
N ILE A 28 5.07 7.42 4.13
CA ILE A 28 4.69 8.81 3.85
C ILE A 28 5.82 9.48 3.10
N VAL A 29 5.50 10.02 1.94
CA VAL A 29 6.41 10.83 1.13
C VAL A 29 5.99 12.29 1.21
N ARG A 30 6.95 13.17 1.47
CA ARG A 30 6.81 14.62 1.51
C ARG A 30 7.88 15.28 0.64
N ASN A 31 7.46 16.15 -0.27
CA ASN A 31 8.39 16.84 -1.19
C ASN A 31 9.33 15.86 -1.91
N GLY A 32 8.81 14.70 -2.30
CA GLY A 32 9.57 13.65 -3.00
C GLY A 32 10.61 12.93 -2.14
N LYS A 33 10.49 12.98 -0.82
CA LYS A 33 11.36 12.27 0.13
C LYS A 33 10.54 11.44 1.10
N ILE A 34 11.05 10.27 1.46
CA ILE A 34 10.44 9.46 2.52
C ILE A 34 10.58 10.21 3.84
N ALA A 35 9.46 10.52 4.47
CA ALA A 35 9.38 11.22 5.74
C ALA A 35 9.15 10.26 6.91
N GLU A 36 8.31 9.23 6.74
CA GLU A 36 7.91 8.33 7.82
C GLU A 36 7.46 6.98 7.25
N LYS A 37 7.69 5.90 8.03
CA LYS A 37 7.15 4.56 7.78
C LYS A 37 6.48 4.06 9.04
N GLN A 38 5.27 3.51 8.90
CA GLN A 38 4.52 2.88 9.99
C GLN A 38 3.91 1.56 9.52
N SER A 39 3.75 0.61 10.45
CA SER A 39 2.98 -0.60 10.22
C SER A 39 2.24 -1.04 11.48
N TRP A 40 1.13 -1.77 11.29
CA TRP A 40 0.28 -2.24 12.36
C TRP A 40 -0.28 -3.62 12.02
N LEU A 41 -0.18 -4.53 12.98
CA LEU A 41 -1.01 -5.73 12.96
C LEU A 41 -2.46 -5.32 13.20
N ILE A 42 -3.37 -6.02 12.53
CA ILE A 42 -4.81 -5.79 12.60
C ILE A 42 -5.48 -7.12 12.90
N ARG A 43 -6.43 -7.13 13.82
CA ARG A 43 -7.27 -8.30 14.05
C ARG A 43 -8.41 -8.31 13.04
N PRO A 44 -8.41 -9.23 12.06
CA PRO A 44 -9.51 -9.37 11.12
C PRO A 44 -10.76 -9.90 11.83
N GLU A 45 -11.93 -9.63 11.27
CA GLU A 45 -13.18 -10.20 11.80
C GLU A 45 -13.11 -11.74 11.82
N GLY A 46 -13.52 -12.34 12.94
CA GLY A 46 -13.45 -13.78 13.17
C GLY A 46 -12.02 -14.31 13.40
N ASN A 47 -10.98 -13.52 13.16
CA ASN A 47 -9.57 -13.90 13.28
C ASN A 47 -9.24 -15.25 12.60
N ASP A 48 -9.87 -15.48 11.43
CA ASP A 48 -9.79 -16.73 10.65
C ASP A 48 -8.74 -16.61 9.54
N TYR A 49 -7.75 -17.50 9.56
CA TYR A 49 -6.60 -17.49 8.67
C TYR A 49 -6.56 -18.73 7.78
N SER A 50 -6.31 -18.51 6.49
CA SER A 50 -5.97 -19.59 5.57
C SER A 50 -4.48 -19.95 5.68
N TYR A 51 -4.17 -21.22 5.70
CA TYR A 51 -2.80 -21.76 5.73
C TYR A 51 -1.89 -21.15 4.65
N TRP A 52 -2.41 -20.97 3.43
CA TRP A 52 -1.65 -20.45 2.32
C TRP A 52 -1.21 -18.99 2.52
N TYR A 53 -2.07 -18.17 3.14
CA TYR A 53 -1.77 -16.76 3.46
C TYR A 53 -0.71 -16.67 4.57
N ILE A 54 -0.84 -17.48 5.62
CA ILE A 54 0.19 -17.57 6.66
C ILE A 54 1.56 -17.94 6.05
N ARG A 55 1.58 -18.85 5.06
CA ARG A 55 2.83 -19.22 4.36
C ARG A 55 3.48 -18.06 3.60
N ILE A 56 2.71 -17.07 3.18
CA ILE A 56 3.18 -15.89 2.45
C ILE A 56 3.79 -14.86 3.42
N HIS A 57 3.01 -14.38 4.38
CA HIS A 57 3.41 -13.26 5.26
C HIS A 57 3.82 -13.67 6.67
N GLY A 58 3.63 -14.92 7.06
CA GLY A 58 4.03 -15.45 8.37
C GLY A 58 3.12 -15.09 9.54
N ILE A 59 2.15 -14.18 9.37
CA ILE A 59 1.25 -13.71 10.43
C ILE A 59 0.23 -14.80 10.76
N ARG A 60 0.05 -15.09 12.06
CA ARG A 60 -0.84 -16.14 12.57
C ARG A 60 -1.96 -15.53 13.40
N PRO A 61 -3.07 -16.27 13.64
CA PRO A 61 -4.16 -15.80 14.50
C PRO A 61 -3.70 -15.35 15.90
N ALA A 62 -2.67 -15.97 16.45
CA ALA A 62 -2.13 -15.60 17.75
C ALA A 62 -1.47 -14.23 17.76
N ASP A 63 -0.84 -13.83 16.64
CA ASP A 63 -0.13 -12.54 16.52
C ASP A 63 -1.11 -11.37 16.49
N THR A 64 -2.32 -11.59 16.00
CA THR A 64 -3.37 -10.56 15.86
C THR A 64 -4.49 -10.67 16.89
N ALA A 65 -4.46 -11.67 17.80
CA ALA A 65 -5.54 -11.90 18.75
C ALA A 65 -5.90 -10.66 19.60
N HIS A 66 -4.90 -9.86 19.93
CA HIS A 66 -5.03 -8.63 20.74
C HIS A 66 -4.74 -7.35 19.94
N ALA A 67 -4.57 -7.46 18.62
CA ALA A 67 -4.34 -6.31 17.77
C ALA A 67 -5.63 -5.46 17.63
N PRO A 68 -5.48 -4.16 17.33
CA PRO A 68 -6.62 -3.30 17.03
C PRO A 68 -7.38 -3.82 15.79
N VAL A 69 -8.64 -3.44 15.66
CA VAL A 69 -9.45 -3.73 14.47
C VAL A 69 -9.23 -2.67 13.38
N PHE A 70 -9.64 -2.97 12.14
CA PHE A 70 -9.40 -2.11 10.98
C PHE A 70 -9.84 -0.65 11.18
N PRO A 71 -10.99 -0.30 11.74
CA PRO A 71 -11.40 1.09 11.95
C PRO A 71 -10.44 1.92 12.78
N GLU A 72 -9.81 1.31 13.78
CA GLU A 72 -8.85 2.01 14.66
C GLU A 72 -7.58 2.36 13.87
N ILE A 73 -7.10 1.45 13.04
CA ILE A 73 -5.92 1.69 12.18
C ILE A 73 -6.26 2.63 11.03
N TRP A 74 -7.45 2.47 10.41
CA TRP A 74 -7.91 3.38 9.38
C TRP A 74 -7.97 4.83 9.88
N THR A 75 -8.41 5.05 11.11
CA THR A 75 -8.42 6.39 11.73
C THR A 75 -7.02 7.00 11.80
N LYS A 76 -5.98 6.18 12.06
CA LYS A 76 -4.58 6.65 12.05
C LYS A 76 -4.14 7.00 10.62
N ILE A 77 -4.38 6.13 9.66
CA ILE A 77 -4.04 6.35 8.24
C ILE A 77 -4.75 7.60 7.69
N ALA A 78 -6.06 7.73 7.97
CA ALA A 78 -6.89 8.84 7.48
C ALA A 78 -6.43 10.23 8.00
N ARG A 79 -5.74 10.30 9.14
CA ARG A 79 -5.14 11.56 9.62
C ARG A 79 -4.07 12.08 8.68
N HIS A 80 -3.26 11.20 8.13
CA HIS A 80 -2.20 11.58 7.18
C HIS A 80 -2.76 11.99 5.82
N LEU A 81 -3.95 11.48 5.43
CA LEU A 81 -4.61 11.84 4.17
C LEU A 81 -5.10 13.30 4.11
N LYS A 82 -5.23 13.97 5.26
CA LYS A 82 -5.59 15.40 5.30
C LYS A 82 -4.52 16.28 4.66
N ASP A 83 -3.26 15.91 4.87
CA ASP A 83 -2.10 16.66 4.38
C ASP A 83 -1.41 15.98 3.18
N CYS A 84 -1.87 14.80 2.80
CA CYS A 84 -1.29 13.96 1.77
C CYS A 84 -2.40 13.20 1.05
N PRO A 85 -3.16 13.87 0.14
CA PRO A 85 -4.46 13.39 -0.32
C PRO A 85 -4.40 12.30 -1.39
N ALA A 86 -3.25 11.66 -1.61
CA ALA A 86 -3.10 10.60 -2.60
C ALA A 86 -2.54 9.32 -1.97
N LEU A 87 -3.10 8.16 -2.36
CA LEU A 87 -2.55 6.85 -2.06
C LEU A 87 -1.77 6.30 -3.25
N VAL A 88 -0.72 5.56 -2.97
CA VAL A 88 0.03 4.79 -3.98
C VAL A 88 0.13 3.34 -3.49
N ALA A 89 -0.08 2.37 -4.37
CA ALA A 89 0.15 0.97 -4.05
C ALA A 89 0.69 0.20 -5.25
N HIS A 90 1.41 -0.89 -4.99
CA HIS A 90 1.85 -1.78 -6.05
C HIS A 90 0.78 -2.84 -6.32
N ASN A 91 0.10 -2.77 -7.48
CA ASN A 91 -1.15 -3.46 -7.76
C ASN A 91 -2.35 -2.88 -6.96
N ALA A 92 -2.47 -1.56 -6.98
CA ALA A 92 -3.41 -0.77 -6.17
C ALA A 92 -4.87 -1.27 -6.18
N ALA A 93 -5.32 -2.00 -7.20
CA ALA A 93 -6.64 -2.59 -7.23
C ALA A 93 -6.91 -3.52 -6.03
N PHE A 94 -5.87 -4.21 -5.55
CA PHE A 94 -5.94 -5.06 -4.37
C PHE A 94 -6.15 -4.21 -3.11
N ASP A 95 -5.28 -3.24 -2.87
CA ASP A 95 -5.28 -2.43 -1.63
C ASP A 95 -6.52 -1.54 -1.54
N MET A 96 -6.91 -0.92 -2.64
CA MET A 96 -8.14 -0.14 -2.71
C MET A 96 -9.37 -1.01 -2.46
N SER A 97 -9.36 -2.26 -2.91
CA SER A 97 -10.40 -3.23 -2.60
C SER A 97 -10.41 -3.61 -1.11
N CYS A 98 -9.24 -3.79 -0.49
CA CYS A 98 -9.13 -4.05 0.96
C CYS A 98 -9.71 -2.90 1.77
N ILE A 99 -9.37 -1.64 1.45
CA ILE A 99 -9.92 -0.46 2.12
C ILE A 99 -11.45 -0.44 1.98
N ARG A 100 -11.95 -0.55 0.75
CA ARG A 100 -13.40 -0.46 0.46
C ARG A 100 -14.18 -1.53 1.23
N HIS A 101 -13.78 -2.78 1.13
CA HIS A 101 -14.51 -3.89 1.77
C HIS A 101 -14.40 -3.83 3.30
N SER A 102 -13.23 -3.44 3.83
CA SER A 102 -13.07 -3.28 5.28
C SER A 102 -13.94 -2.15 5.82
N LEU A 103 -13.97 -0.97 5.18
CA LEU A 103 -14.84 0.14 5.59
C LEU A 103 -16.31 -0.25 5.51
N GLN A 104 -16.72 -0.92 4.43
CA GLN A 104 -18.10 -1.40 4.26
C GLN A 104 -18.50 -2.42 5.35
N LEU A 105 -17.59 -3.34 5.71
CA LEU A 105 -17.82 -4.31 6.78
C LEU A 105 -18.19 -3.64 8.12
N TYR A 106 -17.58 -2.49 8.40
CA TYR A 106 -17.79 -1.73 9.64
C TYR A 106 -18.81 -0.59 9.47
N GLY A 107 -19.51 -0.50 8.34
CA GLY A 107 -20.49 0.55 8.08
C GLY A 107 -19.92 1.97 7.99
N ILE A 108 -18.63 2.08 7.67
CA ILE A 108 -17.94 3.36 7.54
C ILE A 108 -18.00 3.81 6.08
N PRO A 109 -18.37 5.06 5.80
CA PRO A 109 -18.37 5.59 4.44
C PRO A 109 -16.99 5.51 3.79
N VAL A 110 -16.95 5.08 2.54
CA VAL A 110 -15.70 5.06 1.76
C VAL A 110 -15.42 6.49 1.30
N PRO A 111 -14.28 7.08 1.66
CA PRO A 111 -13.95 8.43 1.25
C PRO A 111 -13.52 8.49 -0.22
N GLU A 112 -13.69 9.64 -0.84
CA GLU A 112 -13.08 9.90 -2.16
C GLU A 112 -11.60 10.22 -2.00
N ILE A 113 -10.73 9.34 -2.48
CA ILE A 113 -9.28 9.50 -2.43
C ILE A 113 -8.70 9.17 -3.79
N ASN A 114 -7.84 10.04 -4.30
CA ASN A 114 -7.07 9.72 -5.49
C ASN A 114 -6.03 8.65 -5.15
N TYR A 115 -5.87 7.68 -6.04
CA TYR A 115 -4.81 6.69 -5.88
C TYR A 115 -4.05 6.47 -7.19
N TYR A 116 -2.83 5.98 -7.08
CA TYR A 116 -1.95 5.65 -8.19
C TYR A 116 -1.40 4.24 -8.01
N CYS A 117 -1.08 3.59 -9.12
CA CYS A 117 -0.63 2.21 -9.14
C CYS A 117 0.77 2.12 -9.76
N SER A 118 1.79 1.85 -8.96
CA SER A 118 3.16 1.70 -9.42
C SER A 118 3.33 0.51 -10.37
N LEU A 119 2.56 -0.58 -10.22
CA LEU A 119 2.57 -1.67 -11.20
C LEU A 119 2.12 -1.21 -12.61
N ARG A 120 1.10 -0.34 -12.68
CA ARG A 120 0.65 0.22 -13.98
C ARG A 120 1.67 1.20 -14.53
N ALA A 121 2.31 1.98 -13.66
CA ALA A 121 3.40 2.88 -14.02
C ALA A 121 4.59 2.10 -14.57
N ALA A 122 5.06 1.08 -13.86
CA ALA A 122 6.16 0.21 -14.31
C ALA A 122 5.90 -0.39 -15.70
N ARG A 123 4.72 -0.97 -15.92
CA ARG A 123 4.32 -1.56 -17.21
C ARG A 123 4.28 -0.56 -18.36
N ARG A 124 4.11 0.70 -18.07
CA ARG A 124 4.10 1.77 -19.07
C ARG A 124 5.50 2.29 -19.40
N LEU A 125 6.37 2.31 -18.39
CA LEU A 125 7.69 2.93 -18.48
C LEU A 125 8.78 1.95 -18.88
N TYR A 126 8.65 0.69 -18.50
CA TYR A 126 9.71 -0.29 -18.62
C TYR A 126 9.25 -1.54 -19.38
N ASP A 127 10.20 -2.14 -20.09
CA ASP A 127 10.00 -3.41 -20.80
C ASP A 127 10.71 -4.55 -20.04
N PHE A 128 10.21 -4.87 -18.84
CA PHE A 128 10.72 -5.97 -18.04
C PHE A 128 9.85 -7.23 -18.18
N GLU A 129 10.47 -8.39 -18.11
CA GLU A 129 9.78 -9.69 -18.14
C GLU A 129 8.82 -9.86 -16.95
N CYS A 130 9.13 -9.23 -15.81
CA CYS A 130 8.36 -9.30 -14.58
C CYS A 130 8.22 -7.91 -13.96
N ASN A 131 7.02 -7.60 -13.48
CA ASN A 131 6.74 -6.33 -12.82
C ASN A 131 6.28 -6.53 -11.36
N ARG A 132 6.74 -7.60 -10.69
CA ARG A 132 6.55 -7.75 -9.24
C ARG A 132 7.40 -6.72 -8.51
N LEU A 133 6.96 -6.32 -7.32
CA LEU A 133 7.61 -5.29 -6.52
C LEU A 133 9.07 -5.65 -6.18
N ASP A 134 9.28 -6.88 -5.68
CA ASP A 134 10.61 -7.41 -5.35
C ASP A 134 11.56 -7.40 -6.54
N TYR A 135 11.09 -7.86 -7.69
CA TYR A 135 11.86 -7.89 -8.93
C TYR A 135 12.25 -6.48 -9.38
N LEU A 136 11.30 -5.54 -9.42
CA LEU A 136 11.58 -4.17 -9.83
C LEU A 136 12.54 -3.47 -8.85
N CYS A 137 12.37 -3.68 -7.55
CA CYS A 137 13.30 -3.16 -6.56
C CYS A 137 14.73 -3.68 -6.80
N GLN A 138 14.88 -4.95 -7.14
CA GLN A 138 16.17 -5.54 -7.49
C GLN A 138 16.77 -4.91 -8.76
N GLN A 139 15.96 -4.69 -9.82
CA GLN A 139 16.44 -4.08 -11.06
C GLN A 139 16.91 -2.63 -10.87
N PHE A 140 16.40 -1.92 -9.89
CA PHE A 140 16.71 -0.51 -9.62
C PHE A 140 17.62 -0.31 -8.41
N ASP A 141 18.19 -1.37 -7.83
CA ASP A 141 19.00 -1.31 -6.61
C ASP A 141 18.28 -0.60 -5.45
N ILE A 142 16.95 -0.75 -5.40
CA ILE A 142 16.13 -0.23 -4.30
C ILE A 142 16.31 -1.17 -3.10
N PRO A 143 16.80 -0.67 -1.96
CA PRO A 143 16.92 -1.50 -0.77
C PRO A 143 15.53 -1.91 -0.28
N TYR A 144 15.39 -3.17 0.11
CA TYR A 144 14.15 -3.70 0.66
C TYR A 144 14.41 -4.55 1.90
N GLY A 145 13.43 -4.56 2.80
CA GLY A 145 13.43 -5.33 4.02
C GLY A 145 12.85 -6.73 3.83
N HIS A 146 12.00 -7.14 4.73
CA HIS A 146 11.30 -8.43 4.65
C HIS A 146 10.10 -8.33 3.71
N HIS A 147 10.20 -8.92 2.52
CA HIS A 147 9.08 -9.02 1.59
C HIS A 147 7.90 -9.77 2.25
N HIS A 148 6.67 -9.34 1.94
CA HIS A 148 5.42 -9.75 2.61
C HIS A 148 5.31 -9.27 4.06
N ARG A 149 5.87 -8.11 4.36
CA ARG A 149 5.56 -7.30 5.53
C ARG A 149 5.08 -5.94 5.04
N ALA A 150 3.82 -5.64 5.33
CA ALA A 150 3.14 -4.48 4.74
C ALA A 150 3.91 -3.15 4.89
N GLY A 151 4.62 -2.93 6.00
CA GLY A 151 5.44 -1.74 6.18
C GLY A 151 6.65 -1.66 5.25
N ASP A 152 7.31 -2.79 5.02
CA ASP A 152 8.46 -2.86 4.12
C ASP A 152 8.02 -2.78 2.66
N ASP A 153 6.93 -3.46 2.29
CA ASP A 153 6.39 -3.41 0.93
C ASP A 153 5.83 -2.01 0.59
N ALA A 154 5.22 -1.30 1.55
CA ALA A 154 4.83 0.10 1.37
C ALA A 154 6.04 1.02 1.13
N GLU A 155 7.17 0.82 1.84
CA GLU A 155 8.40 1.58 1.61
C GLU A 155 9.01 1.26 0.24
N MET A 156 9.08 -0.03 -0.13
CA MET A 156 9.53 -0.46 -1.46
C MET A 156 8.70 0.19 -2.56
N CYS A 157 7.37 0.18 -2.41
CA CYS A 157 6.44 0.82 -3.33
C CYS A 157 6.69 2.33 -3.43
N ALA A 158 6.90 3.02 -2.31
CA ALA A 158 7.22 4.45 -2.31
C ALA A 158 8.51 4.76 -3.07
N ARG A 159 9.57 4.02 -2.82
CA ARG A 159 10.87 4.19 -3.49
C ARG A 159 10.78 3.91 -4.99
N LEU A 160 10.08 2.83 -5.37
CA LEU A 160 9.84 2.48 -6.76
C LEU A 160 9.04 3.59 -7.47
N PHE A 161 7.96 4.08 -6.87
CA PHE A 161 7.12 5.09 -7.47
C PHE A 161 7.85 6.44 -7.64
N LEU A 162 8.69 6.82 -6.68
CA LEU A 162 9.58 7.98 -6.82
C LEU A 162 10.58 7.82 -7.98
N ARG A 163 11.07 6.61 -8.20
CA ARG A 163 11.94 6.28 -9.33
C ARG A 163 11.18 6.38 -10.65
N GLU A 164 9.98 5.84 -10.72
CA GLU A 164 9.10 5.89 -11.89
C GLU A 164 8.78 7.32 -12.30
N ILE A 165 8.44 8.19 -11.34
CA ILE A 165 8.20 9.61 -11.56
C ILE A 165 9.44 10.28 -12.16
N LYS A 166 10.61 10.01 -11.58
CA LYS A 166 11.89 10.58 -12.05
C LYS A 166 12.22 10.13 -13.46
N ASP A 167 12.09 8.84 -13.75
CA ASP A 167 12.47 8.26 -15.05
C ASP A 167 11.50 8.73 -16.16
N ALA A 168 10.24 9.00 -15.81
CA ALA A 168 9.26 9.59 -16.73
C ALA A 168 9.44 11.09 -16.97
N GLY A 169 10.26 11.75 -16.15
CA GLY A 169 10.42 13.22 -16.19
C GLY A 169 9.22 14.00 -15.69
N TRP A 170 8.33 13.36 -14.92
CA TRP A 170 7.14 14.02 -14.35
C TRP A 170 7.50 14.85 -13.12
N CYS A 171 6.72 15.91 -12.92
CA CYS A 171 6.90 16.85 -11.82
C CYS A 171 5.76 16.79 -10.80
N SER A 172 4.62 16.19 -11.16
CA SER A 172 3.44 16.09 -10.28
C SER A 172 2.71 14.75 -10.46
N LEU A 173 1.83 14.42 -9.50
CA LEU A 173 0.98 13.23 -9.56
C LEU A 173 -0.10 13.35 -10.65
N GLU A 174 -0.55 14.54 -10.95
CA GLU A 174 -1.58 14.79 -11.96
C GLU A 174 -1.15 14.34 -13.37
N GLU A 175 0.15 14.31 -13.64
CA GLU A 175 0.69 13.81 -14.90
C GLU A 175 0.56 12.29 -15.06
N MET A 176 0.29 11.58 -13.95
CA MET A 176 0.21 10.13 -13.90
C MET A 176 -1.23 9.58 -14.03
N THR A 177 -2.11 10.28 -14.72
CA THR A 177 -3.53 9.91 -14.86
C THR A 177 -3.76 8.49 -15.38
N PHE A 178 -2.87 7.98 -16.24
CA PHE A 178 -2.99 6.63 -16.83
C PHE A 178 -2.85 5.50 -15.79
N CYS A 179 -2.20 5.73 -14.65
CA CYS A 179 -2.08 4.77 -13.56
C CYS A 179 -2.91 5.15 -12.34
N GLY A 180 -3.65 6.26 -12.39
CA GLY A 180 -4.51 6.75 -11.33
C GLY A 180 -5.94 6.20 -11.36
N GLY A 181 -6.66 6.47 -10.25
CA GLY A 181 -8.08 6.18 -10.07
C GLY A 181 -8.61 6.86 -8.82
N LYS A 182 -9.89 6.60 -8.51
CA LYS A 182 -10.55 7.04 -7.27
C LYS A 182 -11.01 5.83 -6.45
N LEU A 183 -10.79 5.88 -5.14
CA LEU A 183 -11.27 4.89 -4.18
C LEU A 183 -12.79 4.96 -4.04
#